data_e5a8bc4d55d3e412158f64e1c2092ee1
#
_entry.id   e5a8bc4d55d3e412158f64e1c2092ee1
#
_cell.length_a   1.000
_cell.length_b   1.000
_cell.length_c   1.000
_cell.angle_alpha   90.00
_cell.angle_beta   90.00
_cell.angle_gamma   90.00
#
_symmetry.space_group_name_H-M   'P 1'
#
loop_
_entity.id
_entity.type
_entity.pdbx_description
1 polymer ?
#
loop_
_entity_poly.entity_id
_entity_poly.type
_entity_poly.pdbx_seq_one_letter_code
_entity_poly.pdbx_strand_id
1 'polypeptide(L)'
;YEDDTNILVFAAGVSNSGETDKKSFERELLLLKQSLKYNMCLIYFSSCDIIDNVYLRNNAYYQHKKYIENYIKKNVDCYWIFRLPQVYGPSGNKNTLINYFVEKIENEEEFELFTNHYKSIISSTHVFKICDYIVKNGIKKNNVVNVFNTYQVSALTIVTVIEEILKKKAIFKIHSEKRLLPYDDKIVRDIVKQLDITFDENYLYNLLNNNLS
;
A
#
# COMPACT_ATOMS: atom_id res chain seq x y z
N TYR A 1 12.69 -12.37 -11.55
CA TYR A 1 12.04 -13.70 -11.38
C TYR A 1 11.59 -14.31 -12.69
N GLU A 2 11.98 -13.76 -13.84
CA GLU A 2 11.61 -14.31 -15.16
C GLU A 2 12.13 -15.74 -15.37
N ASP A 3 13.23 -16.10 -14.71
CA ASP A 3 13.82 -17.45 -14.79
C ASP A 3 13.51 -18.35 -13.59
N ASP A 4 12.80 -17.86 -12.54
CA ASP A 4 12.44 -18.65 -11.37
C ASP A 4 11.00 -19.18 -11.51
N THR A 5 10.87 -20.36 -12.13
CA THR A 5 9.59 -21.04 -12.36
C THR A 5 8.85 -21.43 -11.07
N ASN A 6 9.48 -21.25 -9.90
CA ASN A 6 8.94 -21.63 -8.61
C ASN A 6 8.29 -20.46 -7.82
N ILE A 7 8.25 -19.24 -8.37
CA ILE A 7 7.61 -18.09 -7.72
C ILE A 7 6.36 -17.67 -8.49
N LEU A 8 5.25 -17.58 -7.77
CA LEU A 8 4.00 -16.98 -8.23
C LEU A 8 3.82 -15.59 -7.60
N VAL A 9 3.87 -14.54 -8.41
CA VAL A 9 3.51 -13.19 -7.98
C VAL A 9 2.04 -12.94 -8.23
N PHE A 10 1.22 -12.92 -7.17
CA PHE A 10 -0.22 -12.67 -7.28
C PHE A 10 -0.53 -11.19 -7.04
N ALA A 11 -0.66 -10.43 -8.15
CA ALA A 11 -0.97 -9.01 -8.16
C ALA A 11 -2.39 -8.69 -8.68
N ALA A 12 -3.23 -9.71 -8.88
CA ALA A 12 -4.61 -9.59 -9.42
C ALA A 12 -5.67 -9.33 -8.33
N GLY A 13 -5.25 -8.95 -7.13
CA GLY A 13 -6.13 -8.67 -6.00
C GLY A 13 -6.97 -7.40 -6.15
N VAL A 14 -8.04 -7.32 -5.37
CA VAL A 14 -8.80 -6.06 -5.23
C VAL A 14 -7.90 -4.99 -4.63
N SER A 15 -7.83 -3.81 -5.27
CA SER A 15 -6.97 -2.69 -4.87
C SER A 15 -7.73 -1.46 -4.39
N ASN A 16 -9.04 -1.39 -4.64
CA ASN A 16 -9.89 -0.30 -4.16
C ASN A 16 -10.33 -0.57 -2.72
N SER A 17 -9.89 0.27 -1.77
CA SER A 17 -10.28 0.16 -0.36
C SER A 17 -11.75 0.51 -0.08
N GLY A 18 -12.44 1.13 -1.03
CA GLY A 18 -13.88 1.39 -1.01
C GLY A 18 -14.73 0.27 -1.64
N GLU A 19 -14.12 -0.84 -2.08
CA GLU A 19 -14.85 -1.94 -2.70
C GLU A 19 -15.81 -2.64 -1.70
N THR A 20 -17.02 -2.87 -2.16
CA THR A 20 -18.07 -3.54 -1.38
C THR A 20 -18.72 -4.71 -2.13
N ASP A 21 -18.43 -4.85 -3.43
CA ASP A 21 -19.00 -5.91 -4.26
C ASP A 21 -18.40 -7.28 -3.91
N LYS A 22 -19.24 -8.17 -3.40
CA LYS A 22 -18.86 -9.55 -3.08
C LYS A 22 -18.29 -10.31 -4.28
N LYS A 23 -18.75 -10.04 -5.50
CA LYS A 23 -18.25 -10.69 -6.70
C LYS A 23 -16.77 -10.36 -6.96
N SER A 24 -16.36 -9.12 -6.69
CA SER A 24 -14.95 -8.71 -6.77
C SER A 24 -14.07 -9.51 -5.80
N PHE A 25 -14.54 -9.75 -4.58
CA PHE A 25 -13.85 -10.52 -3.56
C PHE A 25 -13.82 -12.03 -3.89
N GLU A 26 -14.93 -12.58 -4.36
CA GLU A 26 -15.02 -13.97 -4.80
C GLU A 26 -14.10 -14.24 -5.98
N ARG A 27 -14.04 -13.31 -6.95
CA ARG A 27 -13.14 -13.37 -8.11
C ARG A 27 -11.67 -13.45 -7.66
N GLU A 28 -11.23 -12.58 -6.72
CA GLU A 28 -9.85 -12.59 -6.20
C GLU A 28 -9.52 -13.97 -5.60
N LEU A 29 -10.39 -14.48 -4.73
CA LEU A 29 -10.19 -15.78 -4.09
C LEU A 29 -10.14 -16.93 -5.11
N LEU A 30 -11.05 -16.91 -6.10
CA LEU A 30 -11.09 -17.95 -7.14
C LEU A 30 -9.82 -17.93 -7.98
N LEU A 31 -9.39 -16.75 -8.44
CA LEU A 31 -8.16 -16.59 -9.21
C LEU A 31 -6.95 -17.04 -8.41
N LEU A 32 -6.85 -16.67 -7.13
CA LEU A 32 -5.76 -17.14 -6.28
C LEU A 32 -5.73 -18.67 -6.22
N LYS A 33 -6.87 -19.31 -5.92
CA LYS A 33 -6.96 -20.78 -5.86
C LYS A 33 -6.57 -21.46 -7.17
N GLN A 34 -6.98 -20.91 -8.29
CA GLN A 34 -6.67 -21.45 -9.63
C GLN A 34 -5.20 -21.24 -10.02
N SER A 35 -4.56 -20.20 -9.53
CA SER A 35 -3.16 -19.88 -9.82
C SER A 35 -2.17 -20.68 -8.98
N LEU A 36 -2.58 -21.20 -7.82
CA LEU A 36 -1.72 -21.99 -6.95
C LEU A 36 -1.40 -23.34 -7.58
N LYS A 37 -0.10 -23.64 -7.71
CA LYS A 37 0.39 -24.94 -8.19
C LYS A 37 1.29 -25.55 -7.12
N TYR A 38 1.47 -26.88 -7.20
CA TYR A 38 2.39 -27.59 -6.31
C TYR A 38 3.83 -27.07 -6.48
N ASN A 39 4.55 -26.95 -5.36
CA ASN A 39 5.94 -26.49 -5.30
C ASN A 39 6.21 -25.04 -5.72
N MET A 40 5.22 -24.16 -5.69
CA MET A 40 5.43 -22.72 -5.91
C MET A 40 5.46 -21.95 -4.61
N CYS A 41 6.31 -20.92 -4.53
CA CYS A 41 6.27 -19.90 -3.49
C CYS A 41 5.39 -18.75 -3.94
N LEU A 42 4.43 -18.37 -3.10
CA LEU A 42 3.49 -17.28 -3.38
C LEU A 42 4.00 -15.94 -2.83
N ILE A 43 3.99 -14.92 -3.67
CA ILE A 43 4.07 -13.52 -3.23
C ILE A 43 2.67 -12.90 -3.34
N TYR A 44 2.13 -12.45 -2.21
CA TYR A 44 0.81 -11.81 -2.13
C TYR A 44 0.91 -10.41 -1.56
N PHE A 45 0.20 -9.45 -2.15
CA PHE A 45 0.13 -8.08 -1.69
C PHE A 45 -1.16 -7.80 -0.93
N SER A 46 -1.01 -7.48 0.35
CA SER A 46 -2.06 -7.13 1.29
C SER A 46 -1.99 -5.65 1.67
N SER A 47 -2.71 -5.20 2.69
CA SER A 47 -2.74 -3.82 3.15
C SER A 47 -2.22 -3.67 4.58
N CYS A 48 -1.42 -2.62 4.82
CA CYS A 48 -0.97 -2.25 6.16
C CYS A 48 -2.15 -1.81 7.07
N ASP A 49 -3.21 -1.25 6.51
CA ASP A 49 -4.35 -0.74 7.28
C ASP A 49 -5.16 -1.86 7.98
N ILE A 50 -4.91 -3.13 7.67
CA ILE A 50 -5.44 -4.29 8.42
C ILE A 50 -5.02 -4.28 9.90
N ILE A 51 -3.94 -3.58 10.25
CA ILE A 51 -3.46 -3.45 11.63
C ILE A 51 -4.47 -2.64 12.48
N ASP A 52 -5.21 -1.73 11.85
CA ASP A 52 -6.23 -0.93 12.54
C ASP A 52 -7.52 -1.74 12.74
N ASN A 53 -7.81 -2.06 13.98
CA ASN A 53 -9.00 -2.82 14.34
C ASN A 53 -10.31 -2.10 14.00
N VAL A 54 -10.34 -0.77 13.96
CA VAL A 54 -11.54 0.02 13.62
C VAL A 54 -11.85 -0.16 12.13
N TYR A 55 -10.85 -0.02 11.27
CA TYR A 55 -11.02 -0.26 9.84
C TYR A 55 -11.31 -1.72 9.52
N LEU A 56 -10.59 -2.64 10.17
CA LEU A 56 -10.82 -4.06 9.96
C LEU A 56 -12.29 -4.47 10.25
N ARG A 57 -12.90 -3.88 11.27
CA ARG A 57 -14.29 -4.24 11.64
C ARG A 57 -15.34 -3.63 10.71
N ASN A 58 -15.08 -2.45 10.15
CA ASN A 58 -16.09 -1.65 9.49
C ASN A 58 -15.92 -1.57 7.96
N ASN A 59 -14.90 -2.23 7.39
CA ASN A 59 -14.61 -2.14 5.97
C ASN A 59 -14.45 -3.53 5.35
N ALA A 60 -15.30 -3.83 4.35
CA ALA A 60 -15.34 -5.13 3.67
C ALA A 60 -14.02 -5.48 2.96
N TYR A 61 -13.33 -4.49 2.38
CA TYR A 61 -12.03 -4.68 1.73
C TYR A 61 -10.97 -5.18 2.72
N TYR A 62 -10.84 -4.56 3.90
CA TYR A 62 -9.84 -4.99 4.89
C TYR A 62 -10.18 -6.34 5.50
N GLN A 63 -11.47 -6.63 5.70
CA GLN A 63 -11.94 -7.97 6.12
C GLN A 63 -11.56 -9.02 5.07
N HIS A 64 -11.78 -8.72 3.78
CA HIS A 64 -11.41 -9.60 2.69
C HIS A 64 -9.89 -9.82 2.62
N LYS A 65 -9.07 -8.76 2.67
CA LYS A 65 -7.62 -8.90 2.69
C LYS A 65 -7.15 -9.77 3.87
N LYS A 66 -7.72 -9.59 5.05
CA LYS A 66 -7.43 -10.43 6.22
C LYS A 66 -7.85 -11.88 6.01
N TYR A 67 -9.00 -12.10 5.37
CA TYR A 67 -9.47 -13.45 5.02
C TYR A 67 -8.48 -14.13 4.05
N ILE A 68 -8.02 -13.46 3.01
CA ILE A 68 -7.03 -14.00 2.07
C ILE A 68 -5.69 -14.30 2.76
N GLU A 69 -5.19 -13.42 3.63
CA GLU A 69 -3.99 -13.72 4.44
C GLU A 69 -4.12 -15.01 5.24
N ASN A 70 -5.28 -15.20 5.89
CA ASN A 70 -5.55 -16.41 6.69
C ASN A 70 -5.67 -17.65 5.79
N TYR A 71 -6.28 -17.51 4.61
CA TYR A 71 -6.36 -18.59 3.63
C TYR A 71 -4.96 -19.02 3.17
N ILE A 72 -4.10 -18.07 2.81
CA ILE A 72 -2.70 -18.35 2.39
C ILE A 72 -1.95 -19.06 3.50
N LYS A 73 -1.97 -18.54 4.72
CA LYS A 73 -1.28 -19.14 5.88
C LYS A 73 -1.68 -20.58 6.16
N LYS A 74 -2.92 -20.94 5.85
CA LYS A 74 -3.46 -22.29 6.10
C LYS A 74 -3.20 -23.28 4.97
N ASN A 75 -3.08 -22.79 3.72
CA ASN A 75 -3.18 -23.66 2.54
C ASN A 75 -1.95 -23.57 1.61
N VAL A 76 -0.96 -22.71 1.91
CA VAL A 76 0.22 -22.50 1.05
C VAL A 76 1.49 -22.75 1.86
N ASP A 77 2.32 -23.69 1.41
CA ASP A 77 3.51 -24.13 2.14
C ASP A 77 4.67 -23.12 2.05
N CYS A 78 4.72 -22.34 0.98
CA CYS A 78 5.75 -21.32 0.76
C CYS A 78 5.14 -20.01 0.33
N TYR A 79 5.31 -18.94 1.14
CA TYR A 79 4.75 -17.64 0.80
C TYR A 79 5.51 -16.47 1.44
N TRP A 80 5.31 -15.28 0.83
CA TRP A 80 5.50 -13.97 1.44
C TRP A 80 4.20 -13.17 1.31
N ILE A 81 3.72 -12.62 2.41
CA ILE A 81 2.59 -11.67 2.41
C ILE A 81 3.16 -10.30 2.71
N PHE A 82 3.17 -9.43 1.71
CA PHE A 82 3.59 -8.04 1.87
C PHE A 82 2.38 -7.16 2.12
N ARG A 83 2.28 -6.57 3.30
CA ARG A 83 1.32 -5.51 3.58
C ARG A 83 1.90 -4.20 3.11
N LEU A 84 1.18 -3.54 2.20
CA LEU A 84 1.59 -2.29 1.59
C LEU A 84 0.78 -1.14 2.17
N PRO A 85 1.39 0.05 2.38
CA PRO A 85 0.71 1.28 2.76
C PRO A 85 0.12 1.97 1.52
N GLN A 86 0.09 3.30 1.50
CA GLN A 86 -0.27 4.07 0.30
C GLN A 86 0.90 4.03 -0.69
N VAL A 87 0.78 3.20 -1.71
CA VAL A 87 1.77 3.10 -2.79
C VAL A 87 1.44 4.12 -3.87
N TYR A 88 2.46 4.90 -4.29
CA TYR A 88 2.35 5.86 -5.38
C TYR A 88 3.39 5.57 -6.47
N GLY A 89 2.99 5.73 -7.73
CA GLY A 89 3.82 5.52 -8.90
C GLY A 89 3.03 5.70 -10.19
N PRO A 90 3.66 5.55 -11.36
CA PRO A 90 3.02 5.71 -12.66
C PRO A 90 1.99 4.60 -12.90
N SER A 91 0.87 4.66 -12.20
CA SER A 91 -0.25 3.74 -12.35
C SER A 91 -1.50 4.53 -12.66
N GLY A 92 -2.31 4.05 -13.60
CA GLY A 92 -3.60 4.65 -13.91
C GLY A 92 -4.68 4.41 -12.85
N ASN A 93 -4.35 3.97 -11.64
CA ASN A 93 -5.33 3.70 -10.59
C ASN A 93 -5.81 5.00 -9.94
N LYS A 94 -6.97 5.48 -10.37
CA LYS A 94 -7.63 6.70 -9.85
C LYS A 94 -8.07 6.59 -8.38
N ASN A 95 -8.14 5.38 -7.82
CA ASN A 95 -8.63 5.13 -6.46
C ASN A 95 -7.53 5.24 -5.39
N THR A 96 -6.35 5.78 -5.71
CA THR A 96 -5.32 6.05 -4.72
C THR A 96 -5.58 7.38 -4.02
N LEU A 97 -5.15 7.49 -2.76
CA LEU A 97 -5.33 8.72 -1.96
C LEU A 97 -4.74 9.96 -2.66
N ILE A 98 -3.56 9.82 -3.24
CA ILE A 98 -2.88 10.93 -3.95
C ILE A 98 -3.71 11.34 -5.17
N ASN A 99 -4.11 10.39 -6.02
CA ASN A 99 -4.87 10.70 -7.23
C ASN A 99 -6.25 11.30 -6.90
N TYR A 100 -6.89 10.86 -5.80
CA TYR A 100 -8.10 11.48 -5.30
C TYR A 100 -7.90 12.96 -4.96
N PHE A 101 -6.84 13.32 -4.21
CA PHE A 101 -6.57 14.71 -3.88
C PHE A 101 -6.18 15.53 -5.12
N VAL A 102 -5.38 14.98 -6.03
CA VAL A 102 -5.03 15.63 -7.30
C VAL A 102 -6.30 15.96 -8.10
N GLU A 103 -7.17 14.98 -8.33
CA GLU A 103 -8.42 15.15 -9.07
C GLU A 103 -9.32 16.23 -8.43
N LYS A 104 -9.48 16.21 -7.09
CA LYS A 104 -10.29 17.21 -6.37
C LYS A 104 -9.73 18.63 -6.51
N ILE A 105 -8.40 18.79 -6.42
CA ILE A 105 -7.74 20.09 -6.53
C ILE A 105 -7.76 20.59 -7.98
N GLU A 106 -7.50 19.73 -8.96
CA GLU A 106 -7.56 20.10 -10.37
C GLU A 106 -8.93 20.59 -10.80
N ASN A 107 -10.00 19.91 -10.32
CA ASN A 107 -11.38 20.22 -10.65
C ASN A 107 -12.01 21.28 -9.74
N GLU A 108 -11.27 21.83 -8.77
CA GLU A 108 -11.77 22.82 -7.80
C GLU A 108 -12.98 22.30 -6.99
N GLU A 109 -13.01 20.99 -6.71
CA GLU A 109 -14.08 20.32 -5.97
C GLU A 109 -13.79 20.30 -4.46
N GLU A 110 -14.83 20.62 -3.64
CA GLU A 110 -14.74 20.51 -2.18
C GLU A 110 -14.68 19.06 -1.72
N PHE A 111 -13.85 18.77 -0.71
CA PHE A 111 -13.73 17.45 -0.08
C PHE A 111 -13.55 17.51 1.44
N GLU A 112 -13.81 16.40 2.11
CA GLU A 112 -13.57 16.24 3.55
C GLU A 112 -12.09 15.89 3.78
N LEU A 113 -11.40 16.65 4.65
CA LEU A 113 -9.99 16.43 4.97
C LEU A 113 -9.78 16.15 6.47
N PHE A 114 -9.38 14.95 6.79
CA PHE A 114 -8.97 14.55 8.15
C PHE A 114 -7.50 14.94 8.36
N THR A 115 -7.27 16.19 8.75
CA THR A 115 -5.95 16.84 8.74
C THR A 115 -4.88 16.10 9.53
N ASN A 116 -5.26 15.42 10.61
CA ASN A 116 -4.36 14.68 11.51
C ASN A 116 -4.33 13.17 11.25
N HIS A 117 -4.84 12.71 10.09
CA HIS A 117 -4.62 11.33 9.65
C HIS A 117 -3.24 11.19 9.03
N TYR A 118 -2.35 10.45 9.70
CA TYR A 118 -1.00 10.20 9.22
C TYR A 118 -0.98 8.99 8.28
N LYS A 119 -0.21 9.11 7.21
CA LYS A 119 -0.08 8.10 6.16
C LYS A 119 1.39 7.80 5.88
N SER A 120 1.67 6.54 5.66
CA SER A 120 2.93 6.10 5.07
C SER A 120 2.76 6.10 3.56
N ILE A 121 3.46 6.97 2.86
CA ILE A 121 3.47 7.05 1.39
C ILE A 121 4.80 6.49 0.89
N ILE A 122 4.76 5.56 -0.05
CA ILE A 122 5.96 4.93 -0.59
C ILE A 122 5.85 4.78 -2.11
N SER A 123 6.97 4.96 -2.82
CA SER A 123 6.99 4.75 -4.27
C SER A 123 6.88 3.26 -4.62
N SER A 124 6.24 2.95 -5.75
CA SER A 124 6.20 1.59 -6.29
C SER A 124 7.60 1.01 -6.53
N THR A 125 8.56 1.85 -6.93
CA THR A 125 9.98 1.47 -7.09
C THR A 125 10.62 1.03 -5.77
N HIS A 126 10.38 1.76 -4.66
CA HIS A 126 10.92 1.37 -3.36
C HIS A 126 10.22 0.15 -2.79
N VAL A 127 8.91 0.00 -3.00
CA VAL A 127 8.21 -1.27 -2.69
C VAL A 127 8.86 -2.43 -3.41
N PHE A 128 9.10 -2.31 -4.72
CA PHE A 128 9.76 -3.35 -5.49
C PHE A 128 11.15 -3.69 -4.93
N LYS A 129 12.01 -2.69 -4.70
CA LYS A 129 13.37 -2.90 -4.18
C LYS A 129 13.36 -3.64 -2.82
N ILE A 130 12.47 -3.26 -1.91
CA ILE A 130 12.36 -3.88 -0.57
C ILE A 130 11.85 -5.32 -0.67
N CYS A 131 10.76 -5.55 -1.43
CA CYS A 131 10.19 -6.89 -1.61
C CYS A 131 11.17 -7.82 -2.32
N ASP A 132 11.84 -7.36 -3.38
CA ASP A 132 12.83 -8.11 -4.14
C ASP A 132 14.01 -8.54 -3.26
N TYR A 133 14.54 -7.60 -2.46
CA TYR A 133 15.61 -7.90 -1.51
C TYR A 133 15.19 -8.98 -0.49
N ILE A 134 13.98 -8.88 0.05
CA ILE A 134 13.43 -9.84 1.03
C ILE A 134 13.32 -11.24 0.41
N VAL A 135 12.78 -11.34 -0.79
CA VAL A 135 12.54 -12.61 -1.47
C VAL A 135 13.85 -13.24 -1.90
N LYS A 136 14.77 -12.49 -2.54
CA LYS A 136 16.09 -12.99 -2.98
C LYS A 136 16.96 -13.53 -1.85
N ASN A 137 16.83 -12.93 -0.66
CA ASN A 137 17.60 -13.37 0.51
C ASN A 137 16.82 -14.33 1.41
N GLY A 138 15.63 -14.79 1.02
CA GLY A 138 14.80 -15.73 1.79
C GLY A 138 14.35 -15.19 3.15
N ILE A 139 14.37 -13.86 3.35
CA ILE A 139 14.06 -13.22 4.62
C ILE A 139 12.55 -13.36 4.89
N LYS A 140 12.19 -13.71 6.13
CA LYS A 140 10.78 -13.83 6.57
C LYS A 140 9.91 -14.72 5.66
N LYS A 141 10.47 -15.77 5.08
CA LYS A 141 9.68 -16.79 4.37
C LYS A 141 8.60 -17.35 5.30
N ASN A 142 7.41 -17.61 4.75
CA ASN A 142 6.21 -18.05 5.47
C ASN A 142 5.73 -17.04 6.53
N ASN A 143 5.89 -15.75 6.24
CA ASN A 143 5.51 -14.71 7.18
C ASN A 143 4.85 -13.51 6.50
N VAL A 144 4.33 -12.60 7.33
CA VAL A 144 3.79 -11.31 6.92
C VAL A 144 4.86 -10.25 7.16
N VAL A 145 5.07 -9.38 6.17
CA VAL A 145 6.02 -8.26 6.23
C VAL A 145 5.26 -6.96 6.00
N ASN A 146 5.39 -6.01 6.92
CA ASN A 146 4.85 -4.68 6.72
C ASN A 146 5.89 -3.83 5.98
N VAL A 147 5.65 -3.54 4.70
CA VAL A 147 6.50 -2.63 3.90
C VAL A 147 5.98 -1.22 4.07
N PHE A 148 6.80 -0.29 4.55
CA PHE A 148 6.33 1.08 4.86
C PHE A 148 7.46 2.11 4.73
N ASN A 149 7.05 3.36 4.51
CA ASN A 149 7.90 4.52 4.68
C ASN A 149 7.94 4.87 6.17
N THR A 150 9.13 4.97 6.74
CA THR A 150 9.33 5.27 8.17
C THR A 150 8.97 6.71 8.53
N TYR A 151 8.92 7.61 7.55
CA TYR A 151 8.49 9.00 7.70
C TYR A 151 7.02 9.13 7.27
N GLN A 152 6.11 9.13 8.26
CA GLN A 152 4.69 9.30 8.00
C GLN A 152 4.33 10.78 7.90
N VAL A 153 3.46 11.12 6.96
CA VAL A 153 2.99 12.49 6.72
C VAL A 153 1.51 12.62 7.02
N SER A 154 1.08 13.79 7.49
CA SER A 154 -0.35 14.07 7.68
C SER A 154 -1.08 14.24 6.34
N ALA A 155 -2.39 13.98 6.33
CA ALA A 155 -3.19 14.25 5.13
C ALA A 155 -3.15 15.74 4.72
N LEU A 156 -3.04 16.65 5.69
CA LEU A 156 -2.83 18.06 5.40
C LEU A 156 -1.51 18.31 4.68
N THR A 157 -0.41 17.71 5.13
CA THR A 157 0.90 17.82 4.47
C THR A 157 0.82 17.32 3.02
N ILE A 158 0.10 16.21 2.77
CA ILE A 158 -0.08 15.67 1.42
C ILE A 158 -0.77 16.70 0.52
N VAL A 159 -1.89 17.28 0.99
CA VAL A 159 -2.64 18.29 0.25
C VAL A 159 -1.80 19.53 -0.01
N THR A 160 -1.06 20.03 1.00
CA THR A 160 -0.18 21.21 0.85
C THR A 160 0.90 20.99 -0.22
N VAL A 161 1.52 19.80 -0.26
CA VAL A 161 2.53 19.48 -1.28
C VAL A 161 1.90 19.43 -2.68
N ILE A 162 0.68 18.88 -2.81
CA ILE A 162 -0.03 18.84 -4.09
C ILE A 162 -0.40 20.26 -4.55
N GLU A 163 -0.90 21.13 -3.65
CA GLU A 163 -1.18 22.54 -3.94
C GLU A 163 0.06 23.27 -4.50
N GLU A 164 1.22 23.04 -3.86
CA GLU A 164 2.49 23.65 -4.28
C GLU A 164 2.88 23.23 -5.70
N ILE A 165 2.79 21.94 -6.00
CA ILE A 165 3.17 21.40 -7.32
C ILE A 165 2.18 21.84 -8.41
N LEU A 166 0.88 21.74 -8.15
CA LEU A 166 -0.16 22.10 -9.13
C LEU A 166 -0.40 23.62 -9.23
N LYS A 167 0.14 24.42 -8.30
CA LYS A 167 -0.08 25.87 -8.17
C LYS A 167 -1.59 26.21 -8.10
N LYS A 168 -2.36 25.34 -7.46
CA LYS A 168 -3.81 25.45 -7.24
C LYS A 168 -4.12 25.29 -5.77
N LYS A 169 -5.22 25.93 -5.29
CA LYS A 169 -5.68 25.81 -3.91
C LYS A 169 -6.75 24.74 -3.77
N ALA A 170 -6.61 23.93 -2.73
CA ALA A 170 -7.60 22.93 -2.34
C ALA A 170 -8.79 23.61 -1.63
N ILE A 171 -10.00 23.11 -1.87
CA ILE A 171 -11.22 23.50 -1.17
C ILE A 171 -11.65 22.32 -0.30
N PHE A 172 -11.56 22.45 1.04
CA PHE A 172 -11.88 21.34 1.92
C PHE A 172 -12.51 21.75 3.25
N LYS A 173 -13.29 20.82 3.82
CA LYS A 173 -13.80 20.89 5.20
C LYS A 173 -12.87 20.12 6.13
N ILE A 174 -12.52 20.75 7.26
CA ILE A 174 -11.54 20.21 8.21
C ILE A 174 -12.19 19.29 9.23
N HIS A 175 -11.62 18.10 9.38
CA HIS A 175 -11.83 17.19 10.51
C HIS A 175 -10.50 17.01 11.27
N SER A 176 -10.52 17.25 12.59
CA SER A 176 -9.31 17.25 13.43
C SER A 176 -9.00 15.90 14.11
N GLU A 177 -9.76 14.86 13.81
CA GLU A 177 -9.50 13.52 14.38
C GLU A 177 -8.07 13.07 14.11
N LYS A 178 -7.37 12.62 15.17
CA LYS A 178 -5.99 12.12 15.06
C LYS A 178 -5.98 10.63 14.79
N ARG A 179 -5.26 10.21 13.76
CA ARG A 179 -5.01 8.81 13.46
C ARG A 179 -3.55 8.61 13.01
N LEU A 180 -2.83 7.83 13.79
CA LEU A 180 -1.46 7.41 13.49
C LEU A 180 -1.40 5.89 13.61
N LEU A 181 -1.00 5.20 12.55
CA LEU A 181 -0.81 3.76 12.59
C LEU A 181 0.63 3.42 12.98
N PRO A 182 0.81 2.50 13.94
CA PRO A 182 2.13 2.10 14.41
C PRO A 182 2.75 1.11 13.41
N TYR A 183 3.08 1.58 12.21
CA TYR A 183 3.86 0.75 11.31
C TYR A 183 5.25 0.56 11.91
N ASP A 184 5.57 -0.67 12.24
CA ASP A 184 6.89 -1.03 12.70
C ASP A 184 7.28 -2.43 12.21
N ASP A 185 8.46 -2.53 11.62
CA ASP A 185 9.15 -3.76 11.30
C ASP A 185 10.65 -3.49 11.26
N LYS A 186 11.36 -3.94 12.29
CA LYS A 186 12.81 -3.72 12.41
C LYS A 186 13.57 -4.22 11.18
N ILE A 187 13.17 -5.36 10.63
CA ILE A 187 13.83 -5.95 9.46
C ILE A 187 13.68 -5.02 8.25
N VAL A 188 12.48 -4.47 8.04
CA VAL A 188 12.26 -3.53 6.94
C VAL A 188 13.08 -2.25 7.12
N ARG A 189 13.21 -1.73 8.36
CA ARG A 189 14.09 -0.57 8.62
C ARG A 189 15.56 -0.86 8.32
N ASP A 190 16.03 -2.05 8.66
CA ASP A 190 17.41 -2.44 8.40
C ASP A 190 17.65 -2.63 6.88
N ILE A 191 16.70 -3.20 6.15
CA ILE A 191 16.74 -3.35 4.70
C ILE A 191 16.72 -1.98 4.00
N VAL A 192 15.88 -1.07 4.42
CA VAL A 192 15.80 0.32 3.90
C VAL A 192 17.17 0.99 3.96
N LYS A 193 17.89 0.84 5.10
CA LYS A 193 19.26 1.34 5.25
C LYS A 193 20.25 0.65 4.31
N GLN A 194 20.17 -0.67 4.17
CA GLN A 194 21.06 -1.44 3.28
C GLN A 194 20.87 -1.11 1.80
N LEU A 195 19.64 -0.73 1.43
CA LEU A 195 19.28 -0.33 0.07
C LEU A 195 19.54 1.16 -0.21
N ASP A 196 20.10 1.89 0.77
CA ASP A 196 20.34 3.33 0.72
C ASP A 196 19.08 4.14 0.34
N ILE A 197 17.92 3.70 0.88
CA ILE A 197 16.65 4.39 0.69
C ILE A 197 16.47 5.39 1.83
N THR A 198 16.34 6.67 1.49
CA THR A 198 16.08 7.75 2.46
C THR A 198 14.60 8.09 2.50
N PHE A 199 14.03 8.06 3.70
CA PHE A 199 12.68 8.51 4.00
C PHE A 199 12.75 9.70 4.96
N ASP A 200 12.57 10.90 4.44
CA ASP A 200 12.66 12.17 5.14
C ASP A 200 11.49 13.11 4.77
N GLU A 201 11.54 14.35 5.24
CA GLU A 201 10.54 15.39 4.96
C GLU A 201 10.41 15.73 3.49
N ASN A 202 11.46 15.56 2.68
CA ASN A 202 11.48 15.88 1.26
C ASN A 202 10.98 14.73 0.39
N TYR A 203 10.88 13.52 0.96
CA TYR A 203 10.53 12.32 0.20
C TYR A 203 9.22 12.46 -0.57
N LEU A 204 8.17 12.96 0.08
CA LEU A 204 6.86 13.11 -0.56
C LEU A 204 6.91 14.12 -1.70
N TYR A 205 7.52 15.29 -1.47
CA TYR A 205 7.65 16.32 -2.50
C TYR A 205 8.38 15.80 -3.73
N ASN A 206 9.55 15.18 -3.54
CA ASN A 206 10.35 14.63 -4.62
C ASN A 206 9.59 13.54 -5.40
N LEU A 207 8.87 12.67 -4.68
CA LEU A 207 8.06 11.62 -5.30
C LEU A 207 6.93 12.20 -6.16
N LEU A 208 6.21 13.20 -5.67
CA LEU A 208 5.08 13.78 -6.39
C LEU A 208 5.52 14.69 -7.53
N ASN A 209 6.54 15.52 -7.33
CA ASN A 209 7.06 16.43 -8.36
C ASN A 209 7.56 15.68 -9.59
N ASN A 210 8.20 14.53 -9.42
CA ASN A 210 8.67 13.70 -10.54
C ASN A 210 7.54 13.02 -11.34
N ASN A 211 6.29 13.05 -10.87
CA ASN A 211 5.17 12.33 -11.48
C ASN A 211 3.97 13.23 -11.85
N LEU A 212 3.89 14.45 -11.32
CA LEU A 212 2.80 15.40 -11.57
C LEU A 212 3.23 16.63 -12.39
N SER A 213 4.56 16.81 -12.59
CA SER A 213 5.13 17.92 -13.36
C SER A 213 5.08 17.70 -14.87
#